data_39b924beea138f0569a773c3bb3c01c5
#
_entry.id   39b924beea138f0569a773c3bb3c01c5
#
_cell.length_a   1.000
_cell.length_b   1.000
_cell.length_c   1.000
_cell.angle_alpha   90.00
_cell.angle_beta   90.00
_cell.angle_gamma   90.00
#
_symmetry.space_group_name_H-M   'P 1'
#
loop_
_entity.id
_entity.type
_entity.pdbx_description
1 polymer ?
#
loop_
_entity_poly.entity_id
_entity_poly.type
_entity_poly.pdbx_seq_one_letter_code
_entity_poly.pdbx_strand_id
1 'polypeptide(L)'
;LVKANASQSLATGCGIILNIAGLICGILFASAAGSKHRNKFFYVGIVIQAAAMIGIALGGGSVFMIVIMIACYNIGNQFAGESIYKVWTQESFPVSARASMQGFINGFSRFCCGLFALITPILVAPERIQTTMYGFAGIVIISAIAGSCMLKLQKKHGIGQME
;
A
#
# COMPACT_ATOMS: atom_id res chain seq x y z
N LEU A 1 13.41 9.79 -6.26
CA LEU A 1 14.66 10.29 -5.66
C LEU A 1 15.62 10.83 -6.75
N VAL A 2 15.97 10.05 -7.76
CA VAL A 2 16.88 10.50 -8.83
C VAL A 2 16.37 11.77 -9.52
N LYS A 3 15.06 11.88 -9.79
CA LYS A 3 14.46 13.10 -10.34
C LYS A 3 14.41 14.29 -9.39
N ALA A 4 14.69 14.07 -8.11
CA ALA A 4 14.88 15.13 -7.10
C ALA A 4 16.36 15.44 -6.85
N ASN A 5 17.22 15.23 -7.86
CA ASN A 5 18.68 15.45 -7.83
C ASN A 5 19.44 14.61 -6.78
N ALA A 6 18.88 13.50 -6.32
CA ALA A 6 19.61 12.54 -5.50
C ALA A 6 20.56 11.69 -6.38
N SER A 7 21.74 11.38 -5.87
CA SER A 7 22.65 10.45 -6.56
C SER A 7 22.04 9.06 -6.66
N GLN A 8 22.38 8.33 -7.72
CA GLN A 8 21.86 6.97 -7.94
C GLN A 8 22.22 6.02 -6.78
N SER A 9 23.42 6.16 -6.23
CA SER A 9 23.90 5.39 -5.08
C SER A 9 23.04 5.65 -3.84
N LEU A 10 22.68 6.91 -3.59
CA LEU A 10 21.81 7.29 -2.46
C LEU A 10 20.40 6.75 -2.66
N ALA A 11 19.86 6.81 -3.87
CA ALA A 11 18.54 6.27 -4.19
C ALA A 11 18.48 4.75 -3.97
N THR A 12 19.52 4.01 -4.40
CA THR A 12 19.62 2.56 -4.21
C THR A 12 19.80 2.20 -2.74
N GLY A 13 20.69 2.90 -2.02
CA GLY A 13 20.92 2.69 -0.59
C GLY A 13 19.67 2.92 0.24
N CYS A 14 18.94 4.01 -0.02
CA CYS A 14 17.63 4.27 0.61
C CYS A 14 16.64 3.14 0.32
N GLY A 15 16.62 2.61 -0.92
CA GLY A 15 15.75 1.50 -1.29
C GLY A 15 16.01 0.24 -0.46
N ILE A 16 17.26 -0.10 -0.21
CA ILE A 16 17.63 -1.26 0.63
C ILE A 16 17.15 -1.05 2.06
N ILE A 17 17.42 0.10 2.67
CA ILE A 17 16.99 0.43 4.04
C ILE A 17 15.45 0.38 4.15
N LEU A 18 14.74 0.93 3.18
CA LEU A 18 13.28 0.92 3.14
C LEU A 18 12.70 -0.50 3.01
N ASN A 19 13.36 -1.38 2.25
CA ASN A 19 12.95 -2.78 2.15
C ASN A 19 13.17 -3.54 3.46
N ILE A 20 14.28 -3.29 4.16
CA ILE A 20 14.55 -3.88 5.49
C ILE A 20 13.51 -3.39 6.51
N ALA A 21 13.22 -2.09 6.53
CA ALA A 21 12.17 -1.53 7.38
C ALA A 21 10.79 -2.12 7.05
N GLY A 22 10.48 -2.30 5.76
CA GLY A 22 9.27 -2.98 5.30
C GLY A 22 9.18 -4.42 5.79
N LEU A 23 10.28 -5.18 5.77
CA LEU A 23 10.33 -6.55 6.30
C LEU A 23 9.99 -6.58 7.80
N ILE A 24 10.61 -5.70 8.60
CA ILE A 24 10.35 -5.60 10.04
C ILE A 24 8.86 -5.25 10.29
N CYS A 25 8.32 -4.26 9.57
CA CYS A 25 6.91 -3.90 9.67
C CYS A 25 5.99 -5.05 9.24
N GLY A 26 6.37 -5.84 8.23
CA GLY A 26 5.63 -7.02 7.79
C GLY A 26 5.57 -8.10 8.87
N ILE A 27 6.66 -8.35 9.60
CA ILE A 27 6.70 -9.27 10.74
C ILE A 27 5.78 -8.76 11.87
N LEU A 28 5.84 -7.46 12.18
CA LEU A 28 4.95 -6.84 13.17
C LEU A 28 3.49 -6.95 12.75
N PHE A 29 3.18 -6.73 11.45
CA PHE A 29 1.83 -6.94 10.94
C PHE A 29 1.39 -8.39 11.07
N ALA A 30 2.25 -9.37 10.80
CA ALA A 30 1.90 -10.79 10.93
C ALA A 30 1.47 -11.14 12.38
N SER A 31 2.13 -10.54 13.38
CA SER A 31 1.74 -10.66 14.78
C SER A 31 0.39 -9.98 15.08
N ALA A 32 0.11 -8.87 14.41
CA ALA A 32 -1.14 -8.10 14.57
C ALA A 32 -2.31 -8.67 13.75
N ALA A 33 -2.05 -9.43 12.69
CA ALA A 33 -3.06 -9.98 11.77
C ALA A 33 -4.01 -10.94 12.46
N GLY A 34 -3.55 -11.66 13.50
CA GLY A 34 -4.37 -12.51 14.36
C GLY A 34 -5.15 -11.76 15.45
N SER A 35 -5.02 -10.44 15.56
CA SER A 35 -5.66 -9.65 16.61
C SER A 35 -7.05 -9.17 16.22
N LYS A 36 -7.95 -9.04 17.20
CA LYS A 36 -9.26 -8.37 17.04
C LYS A 36 -9.16 -6.92 16.55
N HIS A 37 -7.98 -6.30 16.65
CA HIS A 37 -7.74 -4.91 16.27
C HIS A 37 -7.21 -4.74 14.84
N ARG A 38 -7.04 -5.81 14.05
CA ARG A 38 -6.46 -5.75 12.69
C ARG A 38 -7.16 -4.77 11.75
N ASN A 39 -8.49 -4.62 11.87
CA ASN A 39 -9.25 -3.69 11.06
C ASN A 39 -8.94 -2.22 11.40
N LYS A 40 -8.55 -1.93 12.65
CA LYS A 40 -8.08 -0.60 13.05
C LYS A 40 -6.72 -0.30 12.41
N PHE A 41 -5.82 -1.29 12.35
CA PHE A 41 -4.53 -1.14 11.68
C PHE A 41 -4.67 -0.84 10.19
N PHE A 42 -5.69 -1.40 9.52
CA PHE A 42 -6.01 -1.05 8.14
C PHE A 42 -6.31 0.44 7.98
N TYR A 43 -7.20 1.01 8.80
CA TYR A 43 -7.51 2.44 8.72
C TYR A 43 -6.32 3.32 9.05
N VAL A 44 -5.53 2.96 10.06
CA VAL A 44 -4.28 3.67 10.39
C VAL A 44 -3.31 3.63 9.21
N GLY A 45 -3.13 2.46 8.59
CA GLY A 45 -2.29 2.30 7.41
C GLY A 45 -2.72 3.20 6.24
N ILE A 46 -4.02 3.27 5.95
CA ILE A 46 -4.56 4.15 4.90
C ILE A 46 -4.28 5.63 5.19
N VAL A 47 -4.51 6.07 6.42
CA VAL A 47 -4.25 7.47 6.81
C VAL A 47 -2.78 7.81 6.62
N ILE A 48 -1.88 6.91 7.04
CA ILE A 48 -0.44 7.09 6.86
C ILE A 48 -0.07 7.14 5.36
N GLN A 49 -0.63 6.25 4.54
CA GLN A 49 -0.38 6.25 3.08
C GLN A 49 -0.86 7.53 2.41
N ALA A 50 -2.09 7.97 2.71
CA ALA A 50 -2.66 9.18 2.13
C ALA A 50 -1.85 10.42 2.56
N ALA A 51 -1.51 10.52 3.84
CA ALA A 51 -0.68 11.60 4.37
C ALA A 51 0.71 11.63 3.72
N ALA A 52 1.33 10.47 3.52
CA ALA A 52 2.63 10.35 2.86
C ALA A 52 2.57 10.81 1.39
N MET A 53 1.54 10.44 0.64
CA MET A 53 1.36 10.87 -0.76
C MET A 53 1.14 12.37 -0.87
N ILE A 54 0.31 12.95 0.00
CA ILE A 54 0.09 14.39 0.07
C ILE A 54 1.39 15.10 0.49
N GLY A 55 2.12 14.54 1.46
CA GLY A 55 3.42 15.08 1.89
C GLY A 55 4.45 15.11 0.77
N ILE A 56 4.51 14.09 -0.09
CA ILE A 56 5.38 14.09 -1.27
C ILE A 56 4.95 15.17 -2.26
N ALA A 57 3.63 15.35 -2.47
CA ALA A 57 3.10 16.37 -3.37
C ALA A 57 3.44 17.80 -2.91
N LEU A 58 3.40 18.04 -1.61
CA LEU A 58 3.68 19.35 -1.00
C LEU A 58 5.18 19.58 -0.74
N GLY A 59 5.97 18.54 -0.63
CA GLY A 59 7.36 18.54 -0.15
C GLY A 59 8.40 19.23 -1.03
N GLY A 60 8.00 19.84 -2.15
CA GLY A 60 8.71 20.88 -2.88
C GLY A 60 10.18 20.62 -3.28
N GLY A 61 10.62 19.34 -3.40
CA GLY A 61 11.94 19.03 -3.93
C GLY A 61 13.05 18.73 -2.91
N SER A 62 12.79 18.77 -1.61
CA SER A 62 13.75 18.30 -0.61
C SER A 62 13.86 16.78 -0.63
N VAL A 63 15.05 16.27 -1.01
CA VAL A 63 15.35 14.81 -1.06
C VAL A 63 15.08 14.14 0.29
N PHE A 64 15.46 14.80 1.39
CA PHE A 64 15.27 14.26 2.74
C PHE A 64 13.78 14.09 3.10
N MET A 65 12.96 15.08 2.77
CA MET A 65 11.50 15.02 2.99
C MET A 65 10.87 13.89 2.17
N ILE A 66 11.27 13.74 0.91
CA ILE A 66 10.78 12.68 0.03
C ILE A 66 11.13 11.30 0.58
N VAL A 67 12.35 11.09 1.09
CA VAL A 67 12.77 9.81 1.69
C VAL A 67 11.91 9.47 2.91
N ILE A 68 11.68 10.42 3.80
CA ILE A 68 10.83 10.22 4.99
C ILE A 68 9.40 9.86 4.57
N MET A 69 8.84 10.58 3.60
CA MET A 69 7.46 10.31 3.15
C MET A 69 7.34 8.95 2.46
N ILE A 70 8.35 8.53 1.68
CA ILE A 70 8.39 7.18 1.12
C ILE A 70 8.48 6.12 2.23
N ALA A 71 9.27 6.35 3.27
CA ALA A 71 9.34 5.46 4.43
C ALA A 71 7.97 5.33 5.12
N CYS A 72 7.29 6.43 5.38
CA CYS A 72 5.95 6.45 5.94
C CYS A 72 4.94 5.70 5.05
N TYR A 73 5.01 5.91 3.72
CA TYR A 73 4.18 5.19 2.77
C TYR A 73 4.41 3.68 2.83
N ASN A 74 5.68 3.23 2.87
CA ASN A 74 6.02 1.81 2.99
C ASN A 74 5.47 1.19 4.28
N ILE A 75 5.59 1.87 5.40
CA ILE A 75 5.01 1.42 6.68
C ILE A 75 3.49 1.29 6.55
N GLY A 76 2.82 2.31 6.05
CA GLY A 76 1.36 2.28 5.82
C GLY A 76 0.94 1.14 4.89
N ASN A 77 1.73 0.87 3.85
CA ASN A 77 1.48 -0.19 2.87
C ASN A 77 1.56 -1.60 3.48
N GLN A 78 2.39 -1.83 4.51
CA GLN A 78 2.42 -3.12 5.22
C GLN A 78 1.11 -3.37 5.99
N PHE A 79 0.49 -2.32 6.53
CA PHE A 79 -0.74 -2.44 7.31
C PHE A 79 -2.02 -2.40 6.46
N ALA A 80 -2.04 -1.64 5.37
CA ALA A 80 -3.24 -1.43 4.54
C ALA A 80 -3.08 -1.93 3.09
N GLY A 81 -1.97 -2.58 2.77
CA GLY A 81 -1.67 -3.06 1.42
C GLY A 81 -1.91 -4.54 1.22
N GLU A 82 -0.95 -5.18 0.59
CA GLU A 82 -1.03 -6.57 0.13
C GLU A 82 -1.29 -7.57 1.27
N SER A 83 -0.78 -7.32 2.46
CA SER A 83 -0.89 -8.23 3.60
C SER A 83 -2.33 -8.39 4.08
N ILE A 84 -3.07 -7.30 4.24
CA ILE A 84 -4.43 -7.34 4.78
C ILE A 84 -5.43 -7.95 3.79
N TYR A 85 -5.33 -7.63 2.49
CA TYR A 85 -6.26 -8.20 1.52
C TYR A 85 -6.08 -9.71 1.34
N LYS A 86 -4.86 -10.23 1.51
CA LYS A 86 -4.59 -11.67 1.51
C LYS A 86 -5.32 -12.37 2.65
N VAL A 87 -5.30 -11.78 3.84
CA VAL A 87 -6.04 -12.30 5.00
C VAL A 87 -7.54 -12.29 4.71
N TRP A 88 -8.09 -11.18 4.21
CA TRP A 88 -9.51 -11.09 3.88
C TRP A 88 -9.93 -12.08 2.77
N THR A 89 -9.09 -12.30 1.77
CA THR A 89 -9.35 -13.30 0.73
C THR A 89 -9.41 -14.71 1.33
N GLN A 90 -8.47 -15.03 2.23
CA GLN A 90 -8.44 -16.33 2.88
C GLN A 90 -9.67 -16.60 3.75
N GLU A 91 -10.24 -15.58 4.35
CA GLU A 91 -11.43 -15.68 5.18
C GLU A 91 -12.74 -15.68 4.38
N SER A 92 -12.76 -14.98 3.25
CA SER A 92 -13.97 -14.82 2.44
C SER A 92 -14.27 -16.01 1.52
N PHE A 93 -13.28 -16.87 1.23
CA PHE A 93 -13.45 -17.99 0.30
C PHE A 93 -13.31 -19.34 1.00
N PRO A 94 -14.11 -20.34 0.58
CA PRO A 94 -13.98 -21.70 1.09
C PRO A 94 -12.61 -22.29 0.72
N VAL A 95 -12.14 -23.24 1.53
CA VAL A 95 -10.78 -23.84 1.40
C VAL A 95 -10.50 -24.34 0.00
N SER A 96 -11.49 -24.95 -0.68
CA SER A 96 -11.37 -25.49 -2.04
C SER A 96 -11.10 -24.43 -3.13
N ALA A 97 -11.64 -23.21 -2.96
CA ALA A 97 -11.51 -22.13 -3.93
C ALA A 97 -10.43 -21.09 -3.55
N ARG A 98 -9.95 -21.13 -2.31
CA ARG A 98 -9.05 -20.12 -1.73
C ARG A 98 -7.78 -19.89 -2.54
N ALA A 99 -7.10 -20.97 -2.92
CA ALA A 99 -5.84 -20.89 -3.69
C ALA A 99 -6.07 -20.30 -5.09
N SER A 100 -7.13 -20.74 -5.79
CA SER A 100 -7.47 -20.24 -7.13
C SER A 100 -7.86 -18.76 -7.10
N MET A 101 -8.67 -18.34 -6.12
CA MET A 101 -9.05 -16.93 -5.97
C MET A 101 -7.88 -16.04 -5.60
N GLN A 102 -7.02 -16.51 -4.71
CA GLN A 102 -5.78 -15.79 -4.36
C GLN A 102 -4.86 -15.62 -5.57
N GLY A 103 -4.70 -16.71 -6.36
CA GLY A 103 -3.91 -16.68 -7.60
C GLY A 103 -4.50 -15.71 -8.63
N PHE A 104 -5.82 -15.75 -8.83
CA PHE A 104 -6.51 -14.86 -9.75
C PHE A 104 -6.36 -13.38 -9.35
N ILE A 105 -6.61 -13.04 -8.09
CA ILE A 105 -6.48 -11.67 -7.57
C ILE A 105 -5.05 -11.18 -7.72
N ASN A 106 -4.07 -12.00 -7.36
CA ASN A 106 -2.65 -11.67 -7.50
C ASN A 106 -2.25 -11.48 -8.96
N GLY A 107 -2.64 -12.40 -9.84
CA GLY A 107 -2.36 -12.33 -11.28
C GLY A 107 -2.95 -11.08 -11.91
N PHE A 108 -4.23 -10.80 -11.64
CA PHE A 108 -4.91 -9.60 -12.12
C PHE A 108 -4.25 -8.31 -11.62
N SER A 109 -3.91 -8.27 -10.32
CA SER A 109 -3.19 -7.12 -9.74
C SER A 109 -1.85 -6.89 -10.43
N ARG A 110 -1.05 -7.95 -10.65
CA ARG A 110 0.25 -7.84 -11.33
C ARG A 110 0.11 -7.44 -12.79
N PHE A 111 -0.93 -7.91 -13.48
CA PHE A 111 -1.24 -7.49 -14.84
C PHE A 111 -1.55 -5.98 -14.90
N CYS A 112 -2.41 -5.49 -14.01
CA CYS A 112 -2.68 -4.04 -13.90
C CYS A 112 -1.43 -3.24 -13.57
N CYS A 113 -0.57 -3.72 -12.65
CA CYS A 113 0.71 -3.08 -12.35
C CYS A 113 1.62 -3.02 -13.59
N GLY A 114 1.66 -4.07 -14.41
CA GLY A 114 2.42 -4.09 -15.66
C GLY A 114 1.94 -3.03 -16.65
N LEU A 115 0.63 -2.90 -16.83
CA LEU A 115 0.04 -1.83 -17.67
C LEU A 115 0.38 -0.44 -17.13
N PHE A 116 0.30 -0.23 -15.82
CA PHE A 116 0.68 1.03 -15.19
C PHE A 116 2.17 1.35 -15.37
N ALA A 117 3.04 0.34 -15.37
CA ALA A 117 4.47 0.52 -15.58
C ALA A 117 4.80 1.17 -16.95
N LEU A 118 4.00 0.90 -17.98
CA LEU A 118 4.15 1.51 -19.30
C LEU A 118 3.87 3.03 -19.28
N ILE A 119 2.95 3.47 -18.43
CA ILE A 119 2.52 4.86 -18.33
C ILE A 119 3.35 5.62 -17.29
N THR A 120 3.99 4.91 -16.37
CA THR A 120 4.78 5.48 -15.27
C THR A 120 5.82 6.51 -15.70
N PRO A 121 6.62 6.32 -16.79
CA PRO A 121 7.60 7.31 -17.23
C PRO A 121 6.96 8.69 -17.54
N ILE A 122 5.74 8.70 -18.08
CA ILE A 122 4.99 9.92 -18.41
C ILE A 122 4.44 10.57 -17.14
N LEU A 123 3.92 9.77 -16.21
CA LEU A 123 3.33 10.24 -14.97
C LEU A 123 4.37 10.83 -14.00
N VAL A 124 5.60 10.31 -14.01
CA VAL A 124 6.69 10.74 -13.13
C VAL A 124 7.54 11.85 -13.76
N ALA A 125 7.10 12.47 -14.87
CA ALA A 125 7.75 13.65 -15.42
C ALA A 125 7.76 14.79 -14.40
N PRO A 126 8.86 15.59 -14.28
CA PRO A 126 8.99 16.64 -13.26
C PRO A 126 7.81 17.62 -13.23
N GLU A 127 7.27 17.95 -14.40
CA GLU A 127 6.14 18.87 -14.55
C GLU A 127 4.80 18.31 -14.05
N ARG A 128 4.66 16.97 -13.98
CA ARG A 128 3.40 16.28 -13.65
C ARG A 128 3.43 15.55 -12.33
N ILE A 129 4.59 15.48 -11.68
CA ILE A 129 4.77 14.66 -10.48
C ILE A 129 3.82 15.05 -9.35
N GLN A 130 3.57 16.34 -9.15
CA GLN A 130 2.64 16.84 -8.14
C GLN A 130 1.21 16.36 -8.40
N THR A 131 0.72 16.54 -9.61
CA THR A 131 -0.63 16.10 -10.02
C THR A 131 -0.76 14.59 -9.91
N THR A 132 0.29 13.85 -10.27
CA THR A 132 0.34 12.38 -10.17
C THR A 132 0.27 11.92 -8.70
N MET A 133 0.97 12.58 -7.79
CA MET A 133 0.92 12.24 -6.36
C MET A 133 -0.47 12.50 -5.76
N TYR A 134 -1.14 13.58 -6.14
CA TYR A 134 -2.54 13.80 -5.76
C TYR A 134 -3.47 12.74 -6.35
N GLY A 135 -3.24 12.32 -7.59
CA GLY A 135 -3.97 11.20 -8.21
C GLY A 135 -3.81 9.90 -7.43
N PHE A 136 -2.59 9.58 -7.00
CA PHE A 136 -2.34 8.39 -6.16
C PHE A 136 -2.97 8.51 -4.78
N ALA A 137 -2.98 9.69 -4.16
CA ALA A 137 -3.72 9.91 -2.92
C ALA A 137 -5.21 9.65 -3.11
N GLY A 138 -5.79 10.07 -4.24
CA GLY A 138 -7.18 9.77 -4.60
C GLY A 138 -7.45 8.27 -4.74
N ILE A 139 -6.54 7.52 -5.39
CA ILE A 139 -6.65 6.06 -5.52
C ILE A 139 -6.58 5.38 -4.14
N VAL A 140 -5.73 5.85 -3.23
CA VAL A 140 -5.66 5.34 -1.84
C VAL A 140 -7.00 5.55 -1.13
N ILE A 141 -7.65 6.70 -1.32
CA ILE A 141 -8.98 6.97 -0.74
C ILE A 141 -10.04 6.04 -1.32
N ILE A 142 -10.05 5.81 -2.64
CA ILE A 142 -10.95 4.85 -3.30
C ILE A 142 -10.72 3.44 -2.74
N SER A 143 -9.48 3.04 -2.58
CA SER A 143 -9.11 1.76 -1.95
C SER A 143 -9.62 1.65 -0.51
N ALA A 144 -9.57 2.76 0.26
CA ALA A 144 -10.12 2.83 1.61
C ALA A 144 -11.63 2.59 1.64
N ILE A 145 -12.35 3.18 0.69
CA ILE A 145 -13.80 3.00 0.56
C ILE A 145 -14.12 1.55 0.21
N ALA A 146 -13.42 0.98 -0.78
CA ALA A 146 -13.59 -0.42 -1.18
C ALA A 146 -13.30 -1.38 -0.01
N GLY A 147 -12.21 -1.19 0.72
CA GLY A 147 -11.86 -1.98 1.90
C GLY A 147 -12.90 -1.85 3.03
N SER A 148 -13.43 -0.64 3.25
CA SER A 148 -14.50 -0.41 4.22
C SER A 148 -15.81 -1.10 3.82
N CYS A 149 -16.14 -1.13 2.54
CA CYS A 149 -17.28 -1.90 2.01
C CYS A 149 -17.08 -3.40 2.23
N MET A 150 -15.88 -3.91 1.96
CA MET A 150 -15.53 -5.31 2.19
C MET A 150 -15.71 -5.70 3.65
N LEU A 151 -15.19 -4.89 4.59
CA LEU A 151 -15.34 -5.12 6.03
C LEU A 151 -16.82 -5.12 6.48
N LYS A 152 -17.64 -4.22 5.93
CA LYS A 152 -19.09 -4.20 6.21
C LYS A 152 -19.78 -5.46 5.71
N LEU A 153 -19.43 -5.95 4.52
CA LEU A 153 -19.97 -7.18 3.95
C LEU A 153 -19.55 -8.40 4.77
N GLN A 154 -18.29 -8.51 5.16
CA GLN A 154 -17.80 -9.57 6.03
C GLN A 154 -18.57 -9.60 7.36
N LYS A 155 -18.73 -8.44 7.99
CA LYS A 155 -19.51 -8.31 9.24
C LYS A 155 -20.97 -8.72 9.06
N LYS A 156 -21.61 -8.34 7.94
CA LYS A 156 -23.01 -8.68 7.64
C LYS A 156 -23.21 -10.19 7.47
N HIS A 157 -22.22 -10.89 6.92
CA HIS A 157 -22.31 -12.33 6.65
C HIS A 157 -21.61 -13.19 7.72
N GLY A 158 -21.16 -12.61 8.82
CA GLY A 158 -20.49 -13.33 9.92
C GLY A 158 -19.13 -13.92 9.54
N ILE A 159 -18.50 -13.42 8.46
CA ILE A 159 -17.22 -13.91 7.96
C ILE A 159 -16.08 -13.19 8.69
N GLY A 160 -15.08 -13.97 9.16
CA GLY A 160 -13.88 -13.40 9.77
C GLY A 160 -14.09 -12.79 11.16
N GLN A 161 -15.16 -13.14 11.86
CA GLN A 161 -15.31 -12.84 13.27
C GLN A 161 -14.47 -13.86 14.04
N MET A 162 -13.33 -13.40 14.57
CA MET A 162 -12.64 -14.16 15.61
C MET A 162 -13.46 -13.99 16.89
N GLU A 163 -14.10 -15.08 17.34
CA GLU A 163 -14.67 -15.21 18.67
C GLU A 163 -13.58 -15.06 19.74
#